data_901960442fa2cd110cd7823e1a4fd454
#
_entry.id   901960442fa2cd110cd7823e1a4fd454
#
_cell.length_a   1.000
_cell.length_b   1.000
_cell.length_c   1.000
_cell.angle_alpha   90.00
_cell.angle_beta   90.00
_cell.angle_gamma   90.00
#
_symmetry.space_group_name_H-M   'P 1'
#
loop_
_entity.id
_entity.type
_entity.pdbx_description
1 polymer ?
#
loop_
_entity_poly.entity_id
_entity_poly.type
_entity_poly.pdbx_seq_one_letter_code
_entity_poly.pdbx_strand_id
1 'polypeptide(L)'
;SSERESERWIASDFAFNTSGFVTAYKLKYTDTDPDFREEMNIAYTFNYNADGQMQKISMKVDGKDDEGSYSESGEINYTYNNKVLEKIEAKSKNITCSQTYEYTQAIKNTYNAMPLLLLPEALASDDCVFNVFAITGYLGNAGANLPTAMTIKNTDLEDPSENSTERYNLSYTLNENKAISSYTLSGYGETMTFPCDWTNF
;
A
#
# COMPACT_ATOMS: atom_id res chain seq x y z
N SER A 1 -18.07 -32.10 -10.55
CA SER A 1 -17.39 -31.04 -11.29
C SER A 1 -17.37 -29.84 -10.38
N SER A 2 -16.23 -29.50 -9.83
CA SER A 2 -16.06 -28.26 -9.11
C SER A 2 -16.20 -27.12 -10.16
N GLU A 3 -17.30 -26.40 -10.12
CA GLU A 3 -17.39 -25.11 -10.78
C GLU A 3 -16.34 -24.23 -10.11
N ARG A 4 -15.36 -23.78 -10.85
CA ARG A 4 -14.36 -22.85 -10.38
C ARG A 4 -15.03 -21.48 -10.36
N GLU A 5 -14.99 -20.86 -9.19
CA GLU A 5 -15.19 -19.42 -9.03
C GLU A 5 -14.47 -18.70 -10.14
N SER A 6 -15.17 -17.86 -10.87
CA SER A 6 -14.60 -17.12 -11.99
C SER A 6 -14.37 -15.67 -11.61
N GLU A 7 -13.62 -15.43 -10.55
CA GLU A 7 -13.08 -14.13 -10.26
C GLU A 7 -12.11 -13.69 -11.36
N ARG A 8 -12.28 -12.49 -11.84
CA ARG A 8 -11.43 -11.94 -12.88
C ARG A 8 -11.06 -10.49 -12.61
N TRP A 9 -9.76 -10.23 -12.59
CA TRP A 9 -9.17 -8.91 -12.51
C TRP A 9 -8.55 -8.51 -13.86
N ILE A 10 -8.84 -7.29 -14.33
CA ILE A 10 -8.25 -6.71 -15.54
C ILE A 10 -7.72 -5.33 -15.21
N ALA A 11 -6.42 -5.12 -15.40
CA ALA A 11 -5.78 -3.81 -15.30
C ALA A 11 -5.68 -3.16 -16.69
N SER A 12 -5.99 -1.86 -16.77
CA SER A 12 -5.99 -1.09 -18.01
C SER A 12 -5.69 0.40 -17.79
N ASP A 13 -5.64 1.17 -18.89
CA ASP A 13 -5.56 2.64 -18.90
C ASP A 13 -4.37 3.19 -18.12
N PHE A 14 -3.21 2.51 -18.20
CA PHE A 14 -1.98 2.94 -17.55
C PHE A 14 -1.48 4.26 -18.10
N ALA A 15 -1.22 5.21 -17.20
CA ALA A 15 -0.56 6.48 -17.51
C ALA A 15 0.70 6.65 -16.68
N PHE A 16 1.73 7.28 -17.27
CA PHE A 16 3.01 7.52 -16.63
C PHE A 16 3.43 8.98 -16.80
N ASN A 17 4.16 9.52 -15.85
CA ASN A 17 4.80 10.83 -16.02
C ASN A 17 6.11 10.71 -16.80
N THR A 18 6.77 11.85 -17.04
CA THR A 18 8.03 11.92 -17.77
C THR A 18 9.20 11.23 -17.09
N SER A 19 9.10 10.95 -15.78
CA SER A 19 10.09 10.17 -15.01
C SER A 19 9.83 8.67 -15.03
N GLY A 20 8.77 8.23 -15.72
CA GLY A 20 8.37 6.82 -15.78
C GLY A 20 7.54 6.33 -14.60
N PHE A 21 7.14 7.21 -13.66
CA PHE A 21 6.29 6.81 -12.55
C PHE A 21 4.82 6.75 -12.98
N VAL A 22 4.10 5.74 -12.50
CA VAL A 22 2.67 5.58 -12.79
C VAL A 22 1.88 6.76 -12.20
N THR A 23 1.00 7.35 -12.99
CA THR A 23 0.12 8.45 -12.55
C THR A 23 -1.35 8.08 -12.51
N ALA A 24 -1.74 7.03 -13.24
CA ALA A 24 -3.08 6.47 -13.17
C ALA A 24 -3.12 5.05 -13.70
N TYR A 25 -4.08 4.27 -13.27
CA TYR A 25 -4.55 3.04 -13.91
C TYR A 25 -5.97 2.72 -13.45
N LYS A 26 -6.61 1.78 -14.14
CA LYS A 26 -7.91 1.23 -13.77
C LYS A 26 -7.83 -0.26 -13.56
N LEU A 27 -8.61 -0.76 -12.60
CA LEU A 27 -8.89 -2.17 -12.40
C LEU A 27 -10.37 -2.43 -12.64
N LYS A 28 -10.67 -3.51 -13.33
CA LYS A 28 -12.00 -4.08 -13.38
C LYS A 28 -11.98 -5.43 -12.69
N TYR A 29 -12.84 -5.59 -11.69
CA TYR A 29 -13.14 -6.85 -11.04
C TYR A 29 -14.48 -7.37 -11.53
N THR A 30 -14.61 -8.67 -11.71
CA THR A 30 -15.86 -9.34 -12.03
C THR A 30 -15.88 -10.68 -11.33
N ASP A 31 -16.90 -10.91 -10.51
CA ASP A 31 -17.25 -12.21 -9.98
C ASP A 31 -18.54 -12.67 -10.62
N THR A 32 -18.55 -13.90 -11.09
CA THR A 32 -19.70 -14.52 -11.77
C THR A 32 -20.25 -15.72 -11.00
N ASP A 33 -19.90 -15.86 -9.70
CA ASP A 33 -20.51 -16.87 -8.84
C ASP A 33 -22.05 -16.72 -8.87
N PRO A 34 -22.81 -17.81 -9.07
CA PRO A 34 -24.27 -17.75 -9.09
C PRO A 34 -24.89 -17.22 -7.79
N ASP A 35 -24.23 -17.43 -6.65
CA ASP A 35 -24.71 -17.04 -5.33
C ASP A 35 -24.20 -15.65 -4.90
N PHE A 36 -23.21 -15.09 -5.61
CA PHE A 36 -22.67 -13.78 -5.33
C PHE A 36 -22.09 -13.16 -6.61
N ARG A 37 -22.78 -12.18 -7.17
CA ARG A 37 -22.35 -11.48 -8.39
C ARG A 37 -21.88 -10.08 -8.05
N GLU A 38 -20.67 -9.77 -8.45
CA GLU A 38 -20.11 -8.44 -8.26
C GLU A 38 -19.34 -7.96 -9.50
N GLU A 39 -19.52 -6.70 -9.84
CA GLU A 39 -18.71 -6.00 -10.82
C GLU A 39 -18.22 -4.69 -10.19
N MET A 40 -16.89 -4.50 -10.14
CA MET A 40 -16.28 -3.25 -9.69
C MET A 40 -15.38 -2.65 -10.76
N ASN A 41 -15.44 -1.32 -10.87
CA ASN A 41 -14.48 -0.53 -11.63
C ASN A 41 -13.75 0.39 -10.66
N ILE A 42 -12.45 0.22 -10.53
CA ILE A 42 -11.59 0.98 -9.60
C ILE A 42 -10.68 1.86 -10.44
N ALA A 43 -10.68 3.16 -10.16
CA ALA A 43 -9.77 4.11 -10.78
C ALA A 43 -8.79 4.65 -9.75
N TYR A 44 -7.49 4.51 -10.01
CA TYR A 44 -6.41 5.05 -9.19
C TYR A 44 -5.76 6.25 -9.87
N THR A 45 -5.40 7.24 -9.07
CA THR A 45 -4.52 8.35 -9.48
C THR A 45 -3.42 8.57 -8.45
N PHE A 46 -2.21 8.91 -8.93
CA PHE A 46 -0.99 9.03 -8.13
C PHE A 46 -0.35 10.40 -8.36
N ASN A 47 -0.02 11.10 -7.29
CA ASN A 47 0.65 12.38 -7.32
C ASN A 47 2.01 12.28 -6.61
N TYR A 48 3.01 12.99 -7.15
CA TYR A 48 4.39 12.99 -6.67
C TYR A 48 4.86 14.41 -6.37
N ASN A 49 5.77 14.55 -5.41
CA ASN A 49 6.47 15.80 -5.14
C ASN A 49 7.62 16.02 -6.14
N ALA A 50 8.33 17.15 -6.02
CA ALA A 50 9.45 17.50 -6.89
C ALA A 50 10.66 16.54 -6.78
N ASP A 51 10.77 15.80 -5.67
CA ASP A 51 11.79 14.76 -5.46
C ASP A 51 11.35 13.39 -6.04
N GLY A 52 10.18 13.31 -6.67
CA GLY A 52 9.62 12.07 -7.20
C GLY A 52 9.06 11.13 -6.14
N GLN A 53 8.85 11.60 -4.91
CA GLN A 53 8.25 10.83 -3.84
C GLN A 53 6.72 10.93 -3.91
N MET A 54 6.04 9.82 -3.65
CA MET A 54 4.58 9.78 -3.68
C MET A 54 4.00 10.70 -2.61
N GLN A 55 3.09 11.59 -3.00
CA GLN A 55 2.39 12.49 -2.09
C GLN A 55 0.97 12.04 -1.82
N LYS A 56 0.29 11.52 -2.84
CA LYS A 56 -1.11 11.15 -2.73
C LYS A 56 -1.47 10.03 -3.68
N ILE A 57 -2.29 9.11 -3.19
CA ILE A 57 -3.08 8.18 -3.99
C ILE A 57 -4.55 8.54 -3.78
N SER A 58 -5.31 8.64 -4.87
CA SER A 58 -6.76 8.73 -4.80
C SER A 58 -7.37 7.53 -5.50
N MET A 59 -8.41 6.96 -4.90
CA MET A 59 -9.13 5.80 -5.40
C MET A 59 -10.61 6.15 -5.53
N LYS A 60 -11.22 5.73 -6.62
CA LYS A 60 -12.67 5.74 -6.81
C LYS A 60 -13.11 4.35 -7.21
N VAL A 61 -14.10 3.83 -6.52
CA VAL A 61 -14.75 2.54 -6.81
C VAL A 61 -16.17 2.81 -7.23
N ASP A 62 -16.57 2.33 -8.41
CA ASP A 62 -17.96 2.26 -8.84
C ASP A 62 -18.29 0.78 -9.02
N GLY A 63 -19.20 0.26 -8.20
CA GLY A 63 -19.52 -1.17 -8.15
C GLY A 63 -21.01 -1.44 -8.29
N LYS A 64 -21.31 -2.71 -8.57
CA LYS A 64 -22.65 -3.26 -8.59
C LYS A 64 -22.61 -4.69 -8.10
N ASP A 65 -23.49 -5.00 -7.18
CA ASP A 65 -23.74 -6.33 -6.62
C ASP A 65 -25.22 -6.69 -6.71
N ASP A 66 -25.64 -7.74 -6.03
CA ASP A 66 -27.04 -8.19 -5.98
C ASP A 66 -27.95 -7.23 -5.18
N GLU A 67 -27.39 -6.37 -4.33
CA GLU A 67 -28.13 -5.37 -3.55
C GLU A 67 -28.31 -4.05 -4.33
N GLY A 68 -27.49 -3.80 -5.35
CA GLY A 68 -27.58 -2.62 -6.20
C GLY A 68 -26.24 -2.05 -6.65
N SER A 69 -26.25 -0.75 -6.98
CA SER A 69 -25.04 -0.04 -7.38
C SER A 69 -24.56 0.84 -6.24
N TYR A 70 -23.25 0.87 -6.03
CA TYR A 70 -22.58 1.69 -5.04
C TYR A 70 -21.41 2.48 -5.64
N SER A 71 -21.03 3.56 -4.97
CA SER A 71 -19.84 4.34 -5.33
C SER A 71 -19.11 4.77 -4.07
N GLU A 72 -17.81 4.51 -4.02
CA GLU A 72 -16.95 4.85 -2.89
C GLU A 72 -15.70 5.57 -3.37
N SER A 73 -15.07 6.29 -2.46
CA SER A 73 -13.79 6.93 -2.72
C SER A 73 -12.91 6.88 -1.48
N GLY A 74 -11.62 6.80 -1.72
CA GLY A 74 -10.63 6.85 -0.68
C GLY A 74 -9.40 7.64 -1.12
N GLU A 75 -8.62 8.07 -0.15
CA GLU A 75 -7.34 8.73 -0.40
C GLU A 75 -6.29 8.31 0.61
N ILE A 76 -5.03 8.32 0.15
CA ILE A 76 -3.86 8.17 1.02
C ILE A 76 -2.96 9.35 0.77
N ASN A 77 -2.51 9.95 1.85
CA ASN A 77 -1.60 11.08 1.84
C ASN A 77 -0.28 10.67 2.52
N TYR A 78 0.84 11.02 1.89
CA TYR A 78 2.20 10.74 2.35
C TYR A 78 2.87 12.05 2.76
N THR A 79 3.39 12.12 3.96
CA THR A 79 4.10 13.29 4.49
C THR A 79 5.58 12.97 4.65
N TYR A 80 6.45 13.82 4.08
CA TYR A 80 7.90 13.70 4.16
C TYR A 80 8.50 14.93 4.84
N ASN A 81 9.57 14.69 5.60
CA ASN A 81 10.42 15.72 6.15
C ASN A 81 11.88 15.42 5.74
N ASN A 82 12.54 16.36 5.04
CA ASN A 82 13.89 16.16 4.52
C ASN A 82 14.07 14.83 3.75
N LYS A 83 13.10 14.49 2.90
CA LYS A 83 13.04 13.24 2.11
C LYS A 83 12.82 11.97 2.93
N VAL A 84 12.58 12.09 4.22
CA VAL A 84 12.26 10.96 5.11
C VAL A 84 10.74 10.89 5.28
N LEU A 85 10.17 9.71 5.09
CA LEU A 85 8.73 9.50 5.25
C LEU A 85 8.35 9.58 6.74
N GLU A 86 7.57 10.57 7.13
CA GLU A 86 7.12 10.74 8.52
C GLU A 86 5.77 10.07 8.79
N LYS A 87 4.86 10.16 7.82
CA LYS A 87 3.47 9.75 8.04
C LYS A 87 2.79 9.33 6.75
N ILE A 88 1.91 8.34 6.87
CA ILE A 88 0.89 7.98 5.87
C ILE A 88 -0.47 8.11 6.53
N GLU A 89 -1.43 8.71 5.84
CA GLU A 89 -2.83 8.81 6.27
C GLU A 89 -3.73 8.30 5.16
N ALA A 90 -4.45 7.22 5.43
CA ALA A 90 -5.51 6.70 4.57
C ALA A 90 -6.88 7.10 5.13
N LYS A 91 -7.77 7.49 4.25
CA LYS A 91 -9.15 7.88 4.60
C LYS A 91 -10.11 7.35 3.57
N SER A 92 -11.13 6.67 4.04
CA SER A 92 -12.34 6.31 3.30
C SER A 92 -13.56 6.94 3.97
N LYS A 93 -14.76 6.57 3.54
CA LYS A 93 -16.01 7.09 4.11
C LYS A 93 -16.10 6.86 5.62
N ASN A 94 -15.74 5.66 6.08
CA ASN A 94 -16.02 5.20 7.45
C ASN A 94 -14.73 4.95 8.26
N ILE A 95 -13.57 4.83 7.63
CA ILE A 95 -12.33 4.43 8.26
C ILE A 95 -11.24 5.47 7.98
N THR A 96 -10.49 5.79 9.03
CA THR A 96 -9.22 6.53 8.90
C THR A 96 -8.12 5.70 9.52
N CYS A 97 -7.07 5.43 8.74
CA CYS A 97 -5.85 4.79 9.21
C CYS A 97 -4.70 5.78 9.13
N SER A 98 -3.87 5.86 10.17
CA SER A 98 -2.63 6.62 10.12
C SER A 98 -1.45 5.77 10.56
N GLN A 99 -0.35 5.87 9.82
CA GLN A 99 0.93 5.24 10.14
C GLN A 99 1.97 6.33 10.35
N THR A 100 2.63 6.35 11.50
CA THR A 100 3.74 7.26 11.80
C THR A 100 5.02 6.47 11.98
N TYR A 101 6.15 7.03 11.56
CA TYR A 101 7.43 6.36 11.48
C TYR A 101 8.48 7.01 12.36
N GLU A 102 9.31 6.19 13.00
CA GLU A 102 10.43 6.64 13.82
C GLU A 102 11.76 6.17 13.21
N TYR A 103 12.80 6.99 13.35
CA TYR A 103 14.13 6.80 12.77
C TYR A 103 15.18 7.01 13.87
N THR A 104 15.36 6.01 14.74
CA THR A 104 16.35 6.08 15.83
C THR A 104 17.78 5.81 15.35
N GLN A 105 17.92 5.22 14.16
CA GLN A 105 19.18 4.94 13.48
C GLN A 105 19.10 5.37 12.02
N ALA A 106 20.19 5.91 11.48
CA ALA A 106 20.27 6.30 10.06
C ALA A 106 20.57 5.09 9.17
N ILE A 107 19.59 4.22 8.96
CA ILE A 107 19.70 3.09 8.02
C ILE A 107 19.32 3.62 6.64
N LYS A 108 20.32 3.77 5.74
CA LYS A 108 20.06 4.27 4.39
C LYS A 108 19.23 3.29 3.58
N ASN A 109 18.24 3.81 2.89
CA ASN A 109 17.46 3.08 1.90
C ASN A 109 18.16 3.13 0.53
N THR A 110 19.19 2.29 0.37
CA THR A 110 20.12 2.34 -0.78
C THR A 110 19.46 1.90 -2.09
N TYR A 111 18.46 1.03 -2.04
CA TYR A 111 17.85 0.42 -3.22
C TYR A 111 16.43 0.93 -3.50
N ASN A 112 16.09 2.09 -2.94
CA ASN A 112 14.74 2.66 -3.12
C ASN A 112 13.63 1.68 -2.77
N ALA A 113 13.91 0.78 -1.80
CA ALA A 113 12.90 -0.16 -1.36
C ALA A 113 11.74 0.63 -0.75
N MET A 114 10.59 0.60 -1.40
CA MET A 114 9.33 0.88 -0.73
C MET A 114 9.00 -0.36 0.07
N PRO A 115 9.11 -0.34 1.39
CA PRO A 115 8.65 -1.48 2.16
C PRO A 115 7.14 -1.63 1.87
N LEU A 116 6.73 -2.80 1.39
CA LEU A 116 5.32 -3.18 1.18
C LEU A 116 4.49 -3.00 2.46
N LEU A 117 5.16 -2.99 3.61
CA LEU A 117 4.63 -2.70 4.93
C LEU A 117 4.13 -1.26 5.14
N LEU A 118 4.48 -0.32 4.26
CA LEU A 118 4.06 1.08 4.39
C LEU A 118 2.72 1.37 3.72
N LEU A 119 2.05 0.33 3.22
CA LEU A 119 0.69 0.47 2.71
C LEU A 119 -0.27 0.24 3.85
N PRO A 120 -1.18 1.18 4.16
CA PRO A 120 -2.27 0.92 5.08
C PRO A 120 -3.05 -0.32 4.64
N GLU A 121 -3.36 -1.23 5.57
CA GLU A 121 -4.14 -2.44 5.29
C GLU A 121 -5.44 -2.17 4.51
N ALA A 122 -6.04 -1.00 4.71
CA ALA A 122 -7.22 -0.55 3.97
C ALA A 122 -7.04 -0.47 2.44
N LEU A 123 -5.79 -0.51 1.94
CA LEU A 123 -5.49 -0.59 0.50
C LEU A 123 -4.66 -1.83 0.13
N ALA A 124 -4.23 -2.60 1.11
CA ALA A 124 -3.56 -3.88 0.87
C ALA A 124 -4.55 -4.99 0.44
N SER A 125 -5.80 -4.62 0.11
CA SER A 125 -6.70 -5.51 -0.59
C SER A 125 -5.97 -6.00 -1.85
N ASP A 126 -5.93 -7.26 -2.09
CA ASP A 126 -5.48 -8.11 -3.19
C ASP A 126 -5.06 -7.47 -4.55
N ASP A 127 -4.72 -6.16 -4.55
CA ASP A 127 -4.27 -5.45 -5.74
C ASP A 127 -2.83 -5.85 -6.09
N CYS A 128 -2.71 -6.98 -6.79
CA CYS A 128 -1.43 -7.48 -7.29
C CYS A 128 -0.73 -6.47 -8.23
N VAL A 129 -1.47 -5.59 -8.89
CA VAL A 129 -0.91 -4.57 -9.81
C VAL A 129 -0.17 -3.50 -9.02
N PHE A 130 -0.75 -3.03 -7.91
CA PHE A 130 -0.08 -2.07 -7.03
C PHE A 130 1.24 -2.65 -6.47
N ASN A 131 1.21 -3.91 -6.05
CA ASN A 131 2.39 -4.61 -5.56
C ASN A 131 3.49 -4.73 -6.63
N VAL A 132 3.12 -5.03 -7.88
CA VAL A 132 4.07 -5.07 -9.00
C VAL A 132 4.71 -3.69 -9.22
N PHE A 133 3.95 -2.60 -9.19
CA PHE A 133 4.51 -1.25 -9.32
C PHE A 133 5.42 -0.87 -8.14
N ALA A 134 5.09 -1.29 -6.92
CA ALA A 134 5.94 -1.06 -5.75
C ALA A 134 7.30 -1.76 -5.89
N ILE A 135 7.31 -3.01 -6.33
CA ILE A 135 8.52 -3.82 -6.51
C ILE A 135 9.37 -3.30 -7.68
N THR A 136 8.75 -2.89 -8.77
CA THR A 136 9.45 -2.44 -9.99
C THR A 136 9.89 -0.97 -9.94
N GLY A 137 9.59 -0.23 -8.88
CA GLY A 137 9.98 1.17 -8.72
C GLY A 137 9.12 2.18 -9.49
N TYR A 138 8.04 1.75 -10.12
CA TYR A 138 7.12 2.65 -10.83
C TYR A 138 6.27 3.53 -9.90
N LEU A 139 6.29 3.30 -8.58
CA LEU A 139 5.63 4.14 -7.58
C LEU A 139 6.49 5.33 -7.10
N GLY A 140 7.59 5.64 -7.79
CA GLY A 140 8.43 6.79 -7.48
C GLY A 140 9.57 6.48 -6.52
N ASN A 141 10.08 7.53 -5.88
CA ASN A 141 11.19 7.43 -4.95
C ASN A 141 10.69 7.15 -3.53
N ALA A 142 11.27 6.15 -2.89
CA ALA A 142 11.05 5.88 -1.47
C ALA A 142 11.74 6.93 -0.57
N GLY A 143 11.45 6.88 0.73
CA GLY A 143 12.17 7.70 1.71
C GLY A 143 13.67 7.41 1.74
N ALA A 144 14.47 8.40 2.10
CA ALA A 144 15.94 8.30 2.13
C ALA A 144 16.48 7.30 3.15
N ASN A 145 15.72 7.03 4.20
CA ASN A 145 16.07 6.11 5.29
C ASN A 145 14.98 5.05 5.48
N LEU A 146 15.37 3.93 6.09
CA LEU A 146 14.45 2.89 6.55
C LEU A 146 14.00 3.20 7.98
N PRO A 147 12.69 3.11 8.31
CA PRO A 147 12.19 3.37 9.66
C PRO A 147 12.62 2.27 10.63
N THR A 148 12.80 2.62 11.90
CA THR A 148 13.13 1.68 12.98
C THR A 148 11.94 1.32 13.86
N ALA A 149 10.86 2.09 13.77
CA ALA A 149 9.57 1.73 14.35
C ALA A 149 8.44 2.38 13.55
N MET A 150 7.24 1.83 13.68
CA MET A 150 6.01 2.41 13.18
C MET A 150 4.89 2.28 14.21
N THR A 151 3.99 3.25 14.20
CA THR A 151 2.74 3.21 14.96
C THR A 151 1.59 3.29 13.97
N ILE A 152 0.69 2.32 14.02
CA ILE A 152 -0.54 2.26 13.23
C ILE A 152 -1.69 2.64 14.14
N LYS A 153 -2.51 3.58 13.71
CA LYS A 153 -3.74 3.97 14.39
C LYS A 153 -4.91 3.83 13.42
N ASN A 154 -5.81 2.90 13.72
CA ASN A 154 -7.08 2.74 13.03
C ASN A 154 -8.19 3.45 13.82
N THR A 155 -9.04 4.15 13.11
CA THR A 155 -10.20 4.85 13.67
C THR A 155 -11.40 4.53 12.80
N ASP A 156 -12.33 3.77 13.35
CA ASP A 156 -13.64 3.55 12.78
C ASP A 156 -14.55 4.71 13.20
N LEU A 157 -15.21 5.36 12.24
CA LEU A 157 -16.06 6.52 12.49
C LEU A 157 -17.50 6.11 12.84
N GLU A 158 -17.89 4.88 12.54
CA GLU A 158 -19.21 4.32 12.83
C GLU A 158 -19.19 3.53 14.15
N ASP A 159 -18.12 2.79 14.43
CA ASP A 159 -17.94 2.04 15.67
C ASP A 159 -16.62 2.38 16.39
N PRO A 160 -16.61 3.35 17.31
CA PRO A 160 -15.40 3.71 18.06
C PRO A 160 -14.81 2.57 18.91
N SER A 161 -15.54 1.46 19.15
CA SER A 161 -15.01 0.31 19.88
C SER A 161 -13.99 -0.49 19.07
N GLU A 162 -13.99 -0.36 17.76
CA GLU A 162 -13.04 -0.97 16.83
C GLU A 162 -11.74 -0.14 16.65
N ASN A 163 -11.64 1.00 17.34
CA ASN A 163 -10.44 1.81 17.30
C ASN A 163 -9.25 1.07 17.90
N SER A 164 -8.15 1.05 17.16
CA SER A 164 -6.90 0.43 17.61
C SER A 164 -5.69 1.36 17.47
N THR A 165 -4.68 1.09 18.30
CA THR A 165 -3.36 1.71 18.15
C THR A 165 -2.30 0.65 18.41
N GLU A 166 -1.48 0.40 17.40
CA GLU A 166 -0.48 -0.64 17.41
C GLU A 166 0.90 -0.05 17.15
N ARG A 167 1.92 -0.56 17.84
CA ARG A 167 3.30 -0.13 17.63
C ARG A 167 4.21 -1.32 17.36
N TYR A 168 4.95 -1.24 16.27
CA TYR A 168 5.91 -2.25 15.85
C TYR A 168 7.32 -1.66 15.80
N ASN A 169 8.30 -2.43 16.24
CA ASN A 169 9.70 -2.15 15.96
C ASN A 169 10.10 -2.85 14.67
N LEU A 170 10.94 -2.17 13.87
CA LEU A 170 11.46 -2.67 12.61
C LEU A 170 12.96 -2.87 12.73
N SER A 171 13.45 -4.01 12.28
CA SER A 171 14.87 -4.27 12.11
C SER A 171 15.14 -4.91 10.75
N TYR A 172 16.35 -4.69 10.22
CA TYR A 172 16.72 -5.11 8.88
C TYR A 172 18.03 -5.89 8.90
N THR A 173 18.07 -6.98 8.17
CA THR A 173 19.32 -7.63 7.80
C THR A 173 19.69 -7.17 6.39
N LEU A 174 20.91 -6.68 6.23
CA LEU A 174 21.42 -6.21 4.94
C LEU A 174 22.44 -7.23 4.41
N ASN A 175 22.42 -7.50 3.11
CA ASN A 175 23.45 -8.29 2.46
C ASN A 175 24.74 -7.46 2.20
N GLU A 176 25.77 -8.07 1.62
CA GLU A 176 27.05 -7.43 1.32
C GLU A 176 26.91 -6.18 0.45
N ASN A 177 25.90 -6.13 -0.42
CA ASN A 177 25.59 -5.00 -1.27
C ASN A 177 24.70 -3.95 -0.59
N LYS A 178 24.41 -4.09 0.70
CA LYS A 178 23.51 -3.23 1.50
C LYS A 178 22.06 -3.25 1.05
N ALA A 179 21.63 -4.26 0.30
CA ALA A 179 20.23 -4.53 0.04
C ALA A 179 19.61 -5.25 1.25
N ILE A 180 18.33 -5.02 1.49
CA ILE A 180 17.59 -5.70 2.57
C ILE A 180 17.46 -7.18 2.20
N SER A 181 18.07 -8.09 2.96
CA SER A 181 17.91 -9.53 2.79
C SER A 181 16.77 -10.10 3.63
N SER A 182 16.43 -9.43 4.73
CA SER A 182 15.21 -9.68 5.50
C SER A 182 14.86 -8.46 6.34
N TYR A 183 13.60 -8.35 6.72
CA TYR A 183 13.18 -7.42 7.74
C TYR A 183 12.34 -8.15 8.80
N THR A 184 12.35 -7.64 10.01
CA THR A 184 11.64 -8.20 11.14
C THR A 184 10.74 -7.14 11.76
N LEU A 185 9.48 -7.50 11.97
CA LEU A 185 8.50 -6.75 12.76
C LEU A 185 8.39 -7.39 14.13
N SER A 186 8.45 -6.60 15.19
CA SER A 186 8.18 -7.06 16.55
C SER A 186 7.25 -6.09 17.28
N GLY A 187 6.15 -6.63 17.81
CA GLY A 187 5.13 -5.90 18.58
C GLY A 187 4.12 -6.87 19.16
N TYR A 188 3.40 -6.46 20.22
CA TYR A 188 2.34 -7.26 20.88
C TYR A 188 2.74 -8.66 21.31
N GLY A 189 4.03 -8.88 21.61
CA GLY A 189 4.54 -10.22 21.99
C GLY A 189 4.80 -11.14 20.81
N GLU A 190 4.60 -10.68 19.58
CA GLU A 190 4.86 -11.41 18.35
C GLU A 190 6.10 -10.85 17.62
N THR A 191 6.75 -11.72 16.89
CA THR A 191 7.88 -11.37 16.02
C THR A 191 7.72 -12.10 14.69
N MET A 192 7.64 -11.34 13.62
CA MET A 192 7.52 -11.85 12.25
C MET A 192 8.75 -11.44 11.46
N THR A 193 9.38 -12.39 10.76
CA THR A 193 10.52 -12.12 9.89
C THR A 193 10.16 -12.46 8.46
N PHE A 194 10.40 -11.52 7.56
CA PHE A 194 10.11 -11.63 6.14
C PHE A 194 11.41 -11.65 5.35
N PRO A 195 11.73 -12.74 4.65
CA PRO A 195 12.89 -12.78 3.76
C PRO A 195 12.61 -11.92 2.51
N CYS A 196 13.64 -11.24 2.02
CA CYS A 196 13.63 -10.49 0.77
C CYS A 196 14.63 -11.13 -0.19
N ASP A 197 14.14 -11.71 -1.27
CA ASP A 197 14.99 -12.28 -2.33
C ASP A 197 15.07 -11.31 -3.52
N TRP A 198 16.27 -10.75 -3.77
CA TRP A 198 16.55 -9.82 -4.84
C TRP A 198 17.26 -10.48 -6.03
N THR A 199 17.25 -11.80 -6.12
CA THR A 199 18.10 -12.53 -7.08
C THR A 199 17.60 -12.50 -8.53
N ASN A 200 16.44 -11.90 -8.83
CA ASN A 200 15.80 -11.95 -10.14
C ASN A 200 15.33 -10.60 -10.70
N PHE A 201 15.97 -9.48 -10.34
CA PHE A 201 15.66 -8.16 -10.90
C PHE A 201 16.87 -7.55 -11.59
#